data_1110f0db4cbaf1d4ae249a8f2c9e0b7c
#
_entry.id   1110f0db4cbaf1d4ae249a8f2c9e0b7c
#
_cell.length_a   1.000
_cell.length_b   1.000
_cell.length_c   1.000
_cell.angle_alpha   90.00
_cell.angle_beta   90.00
_cell.angle_gamma   90.00
#
_symmetry.space_group_name_H-M   'P 1'
#
loop_
_entity.id
_entity.type
_entity.pdbx_description
1 polymer ?
#
loop_
_entity_poly.entity_id
_entity_poly.type
_entity_poly.pdbx_seq_one_letter_code
_entity_poly.pdbx_strand_id
1 'polypeptide(L)'
;MTPIYYHPKQQVSHPFISVQKIPEFVRQSGREALGFEPFTVEDLCLAHQPQYVGDVLSLQTANGFNTRDPEINLALHYANASMWTAARHVLEKGGVACSASQGFHHAHFDHGYGYCTFNGLVIAARKALAYVDRVLILDGDAHYGDGTEDCLQHLSLAAQITNITRNQIGAKAHSAYTAA
;
A
#
# COMPACT_ATOMS: atom_id res chain seq x y z
N MET A 1 -18.72 -14.08 1.71
CA MET A 1 -18.72 -12.72 2.30
C MET A 1 -17.32 -12.16 2.17
N THR A 2 -17.13 -10.90 1.73
CA THR A 2 -15.79 -10.29 1.56
C THR A 2 -15.12 -10.07 2.93
N PRO A 3 -13.98 -10.71 3.24
CA PRO A 3 -13.27 -10.47 4.49
C PRO A 3 -12.64 -9.06 4.50
N ILE A 4 -12.56 -8.46 5.69
CA ILE A 4 -11.85 -7.19 5.92
C ILE A 4 -10.66 -7.49 6.84
N TYR A 5 -9.47 -7.11 6.39
CA TYR A 5 -8.24 -7.20 7.18
C TYR A 5 -7.93 -5.84 7.78
N TYR A 6 -7.98 -5.79 9.10
CA TYR A 6 -7.70 -4.59 9.89
C TYR A 6 -7.16 -4.98 11.26
N HIS A 7 -6.19 -4.26 11.75
CA HIS A 7 -5.65 -4.42 13.09
C HIS A 7 -5.68 -3.08 13.83
N PRO A 8 -6.12 -3.00 15.10
CA PRO A 8 -6.19 -1.74 15.86
C PRO A 8 -4.89 -0.96 15.93
N LYS A 9 -3.75 -1.63 15.89
CA LYS A 9 -2.42 -0.99 15.85
C LYS A 9 -2.10 -0.23 14.55
N GLN A 10 -2.97 -0.30 13.52
CA GLN A 10 -2.89 0.58 12.36
C GLN A 10 -3.37 2.00 12.65
N GLN A 11 -4.13 2.16 13.74
CA GLN A 11 -4.64 3.46 14.15
C GLN A 11 -3.57 4.20 14.95
N VAL A 12 -3.36 5.45 14.60
CA VAL A 12 -2.45 6.36 15.28
C VAL A 12 -3.16 7.67 15.59
N SER A 13 -2.73 8.35 16.64
CA SER A 13 -3.22 9.68 17.00
C SER A 13 -2.56 10.74 16.10
N HIS A 14 -3.06 10.84 14.88
CA HIS A 14 -2.58 11.83 13.90
C HIS A 14 -3.77 12.59 13.30
N PRO A 15 -3.65 13.92 13.06
CA PRO A 15 -4.75 14.75 12.53
C PRO A 15 -5.15 14.39 11.10
N PHE A 16 -4.42 13.51 10.41
CA PHE A 16 -4.77 13.09 9.06
C PHE A 16 -6.07 12.27 9.07
N ILE A 17 -7.11 12.85 8.49
CA ILE A 17 -8.49 12.35 8.58
C ILE A 17 -8.65 10.92 8.04
N SER A 18 -7.91 10.54 7.01
CA SER A 18 -8.03 9.20 6.41
C SER A 18 -7.71 8.11 7.42
N VAL A 19 -6.66 8.27 8.24
CA VAL A 19 -6.32 7.32 9.31
C VAL A 19 -7.44 7.20 10.34
N GLN A 20 -8.06 8.31 10.70
CA GLN A 20 -9.15 8.35 11.71
C GLN A 20 -10.44 7.68 11.21
N LYS A 21 -10.69 7.66 9.91
CA LYS A 21 -11.92 7.08 9.32
C LYS A 21 -11.89 5.56 9.24
N ILE A 22 -10.72 4.93 9.26
CA ILE A 22 -10.61 3.48 9.06
C ILE A 22 -11.40 2.67 10.09
N PRO A 23 -11.29 2.91 11.42
CA PRO A 23 -12.08 2.19 12.41
C PRO A 23 -13.58 2.34 12.19
N GLU A 24 -14.04 3.53 11.85
CA GLU A 24 -15.44 3.81 11.60
C GLU A 24 -15.95 3.10 10.33
N PHE A 25 -15.15 3.06 9.27
CA PHE A 25 -15.45 2.27 8.07
C PHE A 25 -15.61 0.78 8.42
N VAL A 26 -14.70 0.22 9.20
CA VAL A 26 -14.78 -1.18 9.64
C VAL A 26 -16.05 -1.41 10.45
N ARG A 27 -16.36 -0.55 11.42
CA ARG A 27 -17.56 -0.63 12.24
C ARG A 27 -18.84 -0.54 11.39
N GLN A 28 -18.93 0.41 10.47
CA GLN A 28 -20.12 0.60 9.60
C GLN A 28 -20.30 -0.54 8.59
N SER A 29 -19.22 -1.25 8.24
CA SER A 29 -19.31 -2.40 7.35
C SER A 29 -20.17 -3.54 7.93
N GLY A 30 -20.40 -3.55 9.24
CA GLY A 30 -21.09 -4.63 9.96
C GLY A 30 -20.36 -5.97 9.91
N ARG A 31 -19.06 -5.96 9.55
CA ARG A 31 -18.23 -7.16 9.38
C ARG A 31 -17.21 -7.26 10.50
N GLU A 32 -16.89 -8.49 10.86
CA GLU A 32 -15.75 -8.76 11.72
C GLU A 32 -14.45 -8.48 10.98
N ALA A 33 -13.57 -7.70 11.63
CA ALA A 33 -12.23 -7.49 11.14
C ALA A 33 -11.34 -8.69 11.48
N LEU A 34 -10.65 -9.22 10.49
CA LEU A 34 -9.71 -10.32 10.67
C LEU A 34 -8.33 -9.79 11.03
N GLY A 35 -7.72 -10.36 12.07
CA GLY A 35 -6.37 -10.07 12.51
C GLY A 35 -5.32 -10.73 11.61
N PHE A 36 -4.08 -10.25 11.71
CA PHE A 36 -2.92 -10.75 10.99
C PHE A 36 -1.63 -10.30 11.69
N GLU A 37 -0.51 -10.91 11.33
CA GLU A 37 0.82 -10.52 11.84
C GLU A 37 1.36 -9.30 11.07
N PRO A 38 2.10 -8.39 11.75
CA PRO A 38 2.73 -7.24 11.10
C PRO A 38 3.86 -7.68 10.18
N PHE A 39 4.23 -6.83 9.24
CA PHE A 39 5.43 -7.02 8.44
C PHE A 39 6.70 -6.90 9.28
N THR A 40 7.73 -7.64 8.88
CA THR A 40 9.09 -7.48 9.37
C THR A 40 9.81 -6.34 8.61
N VAL A 41 11.01 -6.01 9.02
CA VAL A 41 11.88 -5.06 8.29
C VAL A 41 12.22 -5.58 6.89
N GLU A 42 12.48 -6.89 6.79
CA GLU A 42 12.78 -7.55 5.52
C GLU A 42 11.61 -7.48 4.54
N ASP A 43 10.37 -7.60 5.04
CA ASP A 43 9.18 -7.42 4.20
C ASP A 43 9.11 -6.00 3.62
N LEU A 44 9.40 -4.97 4.41
CA LEU A 44 9.42 -3.58 3.95
C LEU A 44 10.50 -3.33 2.90
N CYS A 45 11.66 -3.96 3.05
CA CYS A 45 12.76 -3.92 2.07
C CYS A 45 12.43 -4.59 0.72
N LEU A 46 11.28 -5.26 0.59
CA LEU A 46 10.84 -5.79 -0.70
C LEU A 46 10.47 -4.68 -1.70
N ALA A 47 10.08 -3.50 -1.22
CA ALA A 47 9.74 -2.36 -2.08
C ALA A 47 10.72 -1.19 -1.92
N HIS A 48 11.54 -1.16 -0.90
CA HIS A 48 12.33 0.01 -0.52
C HIS A 48 13.80 -0.29 -0.33
N GLN A 49 14.62 0.75 -0.48
CA GLN A 49 16.04 0.71 -0.14
C GLN A 49 16.22 0.37 1.34
N PRO A 50 17.03 -0.64 1.70
CA PRO A 50 17.20 -1.06 3.10
C PRO A 50 17.70 0.06 4.02
N GLN A 51 18.55 0.96 3.51
CA GLN A 51 19.02 2.12 4.26
C GLN A 51 17.86 3.05 4.63
N TYR A 52 16.98 3.38 3.68
CA TYR A 52 15.78 4.21 3.92
C TYR A 52 14.87 3.59 4.99
N VAL A 53 14.59 2.28 4.87
CA VAL A 53 13.77 1.56 5.87
C VAL A 53 14.41 1.66 7.26
N GLY A 54 15.72 1.39 7.36
CA GLY A 54 16.46 1.49 8.62
C GLY A 54 16.45 2.91 9.22
N ASP A 55 16.65 3.92 8.41
CA ASP A 55 16.68 5.33 8.85
C ASP A 55 15.31 5.82 9.36
N VAL A 56 14.21 5.41 8.70
CA VAL A 56 12.86 5.72 9.17
C VAL A 56 12.57 5.00 10.49
N LEU A 57 12.82 3.70 10.56
CA LEU A 57 12.49 2.91 11.75
C LEU A 57 13.35 3.28 12.97
N SER A 58 14.59 3.70 12.74
CA SER A 58 15.47 4.22 13.80
C SER A 58 15.25 5.71 14.11
N LEU A 59 14.26 6.36 13.50
CA LEU A 59 13.90 7.79 13.68
C LEU A 59 14.99 8.78 13.22
N GLN A 60 15.92 8.33 12.38
CA GLN A 60 16.96 9.20 11.80
C GLN A 60 16.38 10.06 10.67
N THR A 61 15.42 9.51 9.92
CA THR A 61 14.70 10.20 8.85
C THR A 61 13.21 10.28 9.19
N ALA A 62 12.55 11.35 8.77
CA ALA A 62 11.11 11.50 8.90
C ALA A 62 10.39 10.48 7.99
N ASN A 63 9.27 9.96 8.47
CA ASN A 63 8.36 9.13 7.69
C ASN A 63 7.52 9.98 6.71
N GLY A 64 6.68 9.36 5.89
CA GLY A 64 5.82 10.02 4.90
C GLY A 64 4.79 11.00 5.49
N PHE A 65 4.59 10.99 6.80
CA PHE A 65 3.79 11.98 7.56
C PHE A 65 4.62 13.18 8.00
N ASN A 66 5.86 13.26 7.56
CA ASN A 66 6.82 14.30 7.94
C ASN A 66 7.08 14.35 9.47
N THR A 67 7.13 13.20 10.11
CA THR A 67 7.38 13.05 11.55
C THR A 67 8.33 11.90 11.84
N ARG A 68 8.90 11.88 13.04
CA ARG A 68 9.73 10.77 13.57
C ARG A 68 9.01 10.09 14.74
N ASP A 69 7.71 9.92 14.63
CA ASP A 69 6.88 9.31 15.65
C ASP A 69 6.97 7.77 15.59
N PRO A 70 7.43 7.10 16.67
CA PRO A 70 7.54 5.65 16.70
C PRO A 70 6.18 4.94 16.66
N GLU A 71 5.08 5.57 17.13
CA GLU A 71 3.75 4.97 17.04
C GLU A 71 3.31 4.88 15.58
N ILE A 72 3.56 5.92 14.78
CA ILE A 72 3.28 5.88 13.35
C ILE A 72 4.12 4.79 12.69
N ASN A 73 5.42 4.71 12.98
CA ASN A 73 6.29 3.70 12.41
C ASN A 73 5.81 2.27 12.75
N LEU A 74 5.37 2.03 13.98
CA LEU A 74 4.79 0.73 14.35
C LEU A 74 3.51 0.44 13.55
N ALA A 75 2.62 1.43 13.39
CA ALA A 75 1.39 1.26 12.64
C ALA A 75 1.62 0.92 11.16
N LEU A 76 2.73 1.40 10.57
CA LEU A 76 3.09 1.12 9.18
C LEU A 76 3.38 -0.37 8.93
N HIS A 77 3.94 -1.10 9.88
CA HIS A 77 4.12 -2.53 9.76
C HIS A 77 2.78 -3.26 9.59
N TYR A 78 1.77 -2.85 10.36
CA TYR A 78 0.41 -3.43 10.29
C TYR A 78 -0.32 -2.98 9.03
N ALA A 79 -0.26 -1.68 8.67
CA ALA A 79 -0.93 -1.15 7.49
C ALA A 79 -0.47 -1.86 6.20
N ASN A 80 0.85 -2.00 6.04
CA ASN A 80 1.42 -2.69 4.88
C ASN A 80 1.11 -4.20 4.87
N ALA A 81 1.16 -4.86 6.04
CA ALA A 81 0.83 -6.27 6.16
C ALA A 81 -0.64 -6.56 5.85
N SER A 82 -1.57 -5.63 6.16
CA SER A 82 -2.99 -5.81 5.84
C SER A 82 -3.24 -5.94 4.34
N MET A 83 -2.52 -5.17 3.52
CA MET A 83 -2.62 -5.22 2.06
C MET A 83 -2.17 -6.58 1.53
N TRP A 84 -1.02 -7.08 1.97
CA TRP A 84 -0.55 -8.41 1.58
C TRP A 84 -1.48 -9.51 2.07
N THR A 85 -1.99 -9.41 3.30
CA THR A 85 -2.88 -10.44 3.85
C THR A 85 -4.18 -10.53 3.07
N ALA A 86 -4.74 -9.40 2.66
CA ALA A 86 -5.91 -9.37 1.77
C ALA A 86 -5.60 -9.99 0.40
N ALA A 87 -4.48 -9.63 -0.21
CA ALA A 87 -4.05 -10.18 -1.49
C ALA A 87 -3.81 -11.70 -1.41
N ARG A 88 -3.09 -12.17 -0.37
CA ARG A 88 -2.84 -13.59 -0.14
C ARG A 88 -4.13 -14.39 0.01
N HIS A 89 -5.11 -13.86 0.76
CA HIS A 89 -6.41 -14.51 0.89
C HIS A 89 -7.05 -14.79 -0.48
N VAL A 90 -7.02 -13.81 -1.36
CA VAL A 90 -7.60 -13.95 -2.71
C VAL A 90 -6.80 -14.93 -3.57
N LEU A 91 -5.48 -14.92 -3.47
CA LEU A 91 -4.61 -15.85 -4.19
C LEU A 91 -4.85 -17.31 -3.76
N GLU A 92 -5.09 -17.56 -2.47
CA GLU A 92 -5.30 -18.90 -1.92
C GLU A 92 -6.74 -19.38 -2.03
N LYS A 93 -7.74 -18.50 -1.95
CA LYS A 93 -9.16 -18.86 -1.84
C LYS A 93 -10.05 -18.28 -2.92
N GLY A 94 -9.52 -17.41 -3.76
CA GLY A 94 -10.29 -16.68 -4.75
C GLY A 94 -11.20 -15.60 -4.17
N GLY A 95 -11.99 -14.96 -5.03
CA GLY A 95 -12.97 -13.95 -4.62
C GLY A 95 -12.38 -12.56 -4.44
N VAL A 96 -12.84 -11.83 -3.40
CA VAL A 96 -12.46 -10.46 -3.09
C VAL A 96 -12.15 -10.35 -1.60
N ALA A 97 -11.11 -9.62 -1.24
CA ALA A 97 -10.78 -9.25 0.13
C ALA A 97 -10.51 -7.74 0.23
N CYS A 98 -10.67 -7.19 1.42
CA CYS A 98 -10.45 -5.76 1.69
C CYS A 98 -9.33 -5.60 2.72
N SER A 99 -8.38 -4.71 2.42
CA SER A 99 -7.45 -4.14 3.39
C SER A 99 -7.97 -2.76 3.78
N ALA A 100 -8.38 -2.60 5.02
CA ALA A 100 -8.80 -1.30 5.55
C ALA A 100 -7.57 -0.58 6.11
N SER A 101 -6.89 0.20 5.26
CA SER A 101 -5.64 0.89 5.59
C SER A 101 -5.57 2.27 4.94
N GLN A 102 -4.55 3.04 5.32
CA GLN A 102 -4.20 4.30 4.66
C GLN A 102 -3.52 4.06 3.31
N GLY A 103 -3.30 5.14 2.54
CA GLY A 103 -2.65 5.07 1.24
C GLY A 103 -1.16 4.72 1.28
N PHE A 104 -0.64 4.27 0.13
CA PHE A 104 0.72 3.78 -0.03
C PHE A 104 1.45 4.40 -1.21
N HIS A 105 0.72 4.95 -2.20
CA HIS A 105 1.16 5.14 -3.56
C HIS A 105 2.19 6.27 -3.78
N HIS A 106 2.36 7.16 -2.81
CA HIS A 106 3.42 8.19 -2.82
C HIS A 106 4.70 7.76 -2.09
N ALA A 107 4.79 6.54 -1.57
CA ALA A 107 6.04 6.04 -1.01
C ALA A 107 6.97 5.58 -2.14
N HIS A 108 8.07 6.31 -2.32
CA HIS A 108 9.14 6.05 -3.29
C HIS A 108 10.11 4.98 -2.79
N PHE A 109 11.01 4.52 -3.64
CA PHE A 109 11.99 3.49 -3.29
C PHE A 109 12.89 3.89 -2.11
N ASP A 110 13.26 5.17 -2.01
CA ASP A 110 14.21 5.70 -1.03
C ASP A 110 13.68 6.84 -0.16
N HIS A 111 12.40 7.19 -0.27
CA HIS A 111 11.79 8.21 0.59
C HIS A 111 10.27 8.09 0.67
N GLY A 112 9.70 8.60 1.77
CA GLY A 112 8.25 8.73 1.98
C GLY A 112 7.76 10.14 1.66
N TYR A 113 6.53 10.23 1.13
CA TYR A 113 5.89 11.48 0.77
C TYR A 113 4.35 11.36 0.87
N GLY A 114 3.65 12.47 0.98
CA GLY A 114 2.19 12.52 0.85
C GLY A 114 1.43 11.57 1.80
N TYR A 115 1.88 11.47 3.05
CA TYR A 115 1.36 10.55 4.07
C TYR A 115 1.59 9.05 3.77
N CYS A 116 2.40 8.75 2.77
CA CYS A 116 2.81 7.39 2.43
C CYS A 116 4.28 7.19 2.81
N THR A 117 4.57 6.23 3.67
CA THR A 117 5.95 5.93 4.11
C THR A 117 6.50 4.71 3.40
N PHE A 118 5.75 3.61 3.41
CA PHE A 118 6.11 2.37 2.74
C PHE A 118 5.02 1.96 1.76
N ASN A 119 5.42 1.42 0.61
CA ASN A 119 4.52 1.11 -0.49
C ASN A 119 3.96 -0.32 -0.38
N GLY A 120 2.90 -0.49 0.39
CA GLY A 120 2.22 -1.78 0.58
C GLY A 120 1.66 -2.37 -0.71
N LEU A 121 1.36 -1.55 -1.73
CA LEU A 121 0.91 -2.03 -3.04
C LEU A 121 2.02 -2.80 -3.75
N VAL A 122 3.23 -2.21 -3.80
CA VAL A 122 4.40 -2.85 -4.44
C VAL A 122 4.85 -4.07 -3.66
N ILE A 123 4.88 -4.01 -2.32
CA ILE A 123 5.23 -5.17 -1.49
C ILE A 123 4.26 -6.33 -1.75
N ALA A 124 2.94 -6.07 -1.72
CA ALA A 124 1.93 -7.08 -1.94
C ALA A 124 1.99 -7.65 -3.37
N ALA A 125 2.17 -6.79 -4.38
CA ALA A 125 2.30 -7.19 -5.77
C ALA A 125 3.55 -8.07 -5.98
N ARG A 126 4.70 -7.68 -5.43
CA ARG A 126 5.94 -8.46 -5.51
C ARG A 126 5.80 -9.84 -4.85
N LYS A 127 5.18 -9.91 -3.68
CA LYS A 127 4.89 -11.19 -2.99
C LYS A 127 3.91 -12.05 -3.78
N ALA A 128 2.95 -11.43 -4.48
CA ALA A 128 1.97 -12.14 -5.32
C ALA A 128 2.61 -12.82 -6.54
N LEU A 129 3.74 -12.34 -7.05
CA LEU A 129 4.46 -12.99 -8.16
C LEU A 129 4.96 -14.41 -7.85
N ALA A 130 4.96 -14.83 -6.59
CA ALA A 130 5.20 -16.23 -6.23
C ALA A 130 3.99 -17.14 -6.55
N TYR A 131 2.81 -16.56 -6.86
CA TYR A 131 1.55 -17.27 -7.12
C TYR A 131 1.03 -17.06 -8.54
N VAL A 132 1.37 -15.92 -9.16
CA VAL A 132 0.88 -15.50 -10.49
C VAL A 132 2.00 -14.89 -11.32
N ASP A 133 1.88 -14.95 -12.65
CA ASP A 133 2.88 -14.41 -13.57
C ASP A 133 2.84 -12.89 -13.66
N ARG A 134 1.68 -12.28 -13.45
CA ARG A 134 1.47 -10.83 -13.60
C ARG A 134 0.51 -10.29 -12.54
N VAL A 135 0.74 -9.05 -12.14
CA VAL A 135 -0.12 -8.29 -11.22
C VAL A 135 -0.51 -6.96 -11.84
N LEU A 136 -1.78 -6.58 -11.67
CA LEU A 136 -2.28 -5.25 -12.00
C LEU A 136 -2.56 -4.48 -10.71
N ILE A 137 -1.94 -3.32 -10.55
CA ILE A 137 -2.31 -2.31 -9.58
C ILE A 137 -3.19 -1.30 -10.30
N LEU A 138 -4.45 -1.18 -9.87
CA LEU A 138 -5.38 -0.18 -10.37
C LEU A 138 -5.61 0.86 -9.27
N ASP A 139 -5.02 2.03 -9.44
CA ASP A 139 -5.05 3.12 -8.48
C ASP A 139 -6.13 4.15 -8.87
N GLY A 140 -7.20 4.19 -8.08
CA GLY A 140 -8.33 5.11 -8.27
C GLY A 140 -8.18 6.46 -7.55
N ASP A 141 -7.06 6.72 -6.88
CA ASP A 141 -6.82 8.00 -6.21
C ASP A 141 -6.79 9.17 -7.21
N ALA A 142 -7.09 10.37 -6.72
CA ALA A 142 -7.07 11.59 -7.54
C ALA A 142 -5.64 12.02 -7.91
N HIS A 143 -4.65 11.65 -7.10
CA HIS A 143 -3.25 11.94 -7.33
C HIS A 143 -2.60 10.82 -8.15
N TYR A 144 -1.54 11.16 -8.87
CA TYR A 144 -0.73 10.20 -9.58
C TYR A 144 0.09 9.36 -8.58
N GLY A 145 0.06 8.03 -8.74
CA GLY A 145 0.81 7.09 -7.89
C GLY A 145 2.30 7.03 -8.24
N ASP A 146 2.97 8.15 -8.10
CA ASP A 146 4.38 8.37 -8.46
C ASP A 146 5.35 7.45 -7.70
N GLY A 147 5.12 7.26 -6.40
CA GLY A 147 5.95 6.37 -5.59
C GLY A 147 5.81 4.90 -6.01
N THR A 148 4.62 4.46 -6.41
CA THR A 148 4.43 3.11 -6.95
C THR A 148 5.23 2.93 -8.23
N GLU A 149 5.17 3.88 -9.16
CA GLU A 149 5.92 3.85 -10.41
C GLU A 149 7.42 3.83 -10.16
N ASP A 150 7.91 4.70 -9.28
CA ASP A 150 9.31 4.79 -8.88
C ASP A 150 9.85 3.46 -8.31
N CYS A 151 9.13 2.86 -7.38
CA CYS A 151 9.49 1.55 -6.83
C CYS A 151 9.57 0.47 -7.92
N LEU A 152 8.58 0.41 -8.83
CA LEU A 152 8.56 -0.59 -9.89
C LEU A 152 9.74 -0.44 -10.87
N GLN A 153 10.15 0.80 -11.15
CA GLN A 153 11.31 1.09 -12.00
C GLN A 153 12.62 0.66 -11.32
N HIS A 154 12.84 1.08 -10.06
CA HIS A 154 14.05 0.73 -9.30
C HIS A 154 14.21 -0.78 -9.11
N LEU A 155 13.11 -1.49 -8.93
CA LEU A 155 13.10 -2.95 -8.75
C LEU A 155 13.06 -3.74 -10.05
N SER A 156 13.00 -3.07 -11.21
CA SER A 156 12.87 -3.72 -12.54
C SER A 156 11.65 -4.64 -12.65
N LEU A 157 10.54 -4.28 -12.00
CA LEU A 157 9.31 -5.07 -11.95
C LEU A 157 8.24 -4.67 -12.97
N ALA A 158 8.47 -3.63 -13.78
CA ALA A 158 7.49 -3.08 -14.72
C ALA A 158 7.03 -4.09 -15.81
N ALA A 159 7.79 -5.14 -16.08
CA ALA A 159 7.39 -6.20 -17.00
C ALA A 159 6.34 -7.16 -16.41
N GLN A 160 6.30 -7.30 -15.09
CA GLN A 160 5.44 -8.26 -14.37
C GLN A 160 4.32 -7.56 -13.59
N ILE A 161 4.55 -6.31 -13.16
CA ILE A 161 3.58 -5.52 -12.40
C ILE A 161 3.22 -4.28 -13.20
N THR A 162 1.95 -4.18 -13.60
CA THR A 162 1.42 -3.01 -14.30
C THR A 162 0.75 -2.09 -13.29
N ASN A 163 1.16 -0.83 -13.25
CA ASN A 163 0.50 0.21 -12.47
C ASN A 163 -0.33 1.11 -13.40
N ILE A 164 -1.62 1.22 -13.15
CA ILE A 164 -2.54 2.12 -13.87
C ILE A 164 -3.15 3.08 -12.87
N THR A 165 -2.84 4.36 -13.02
CA THR A 165 -3.41 5.42 -12.19
C THR A 165 -4.58 6.10 -12.91
N ARG A 166 -5.49 6.72 -12.14
CA ARG A 166 -6.69 7.41 -12.66
C ARG A 166 -6.37 8.40 -13.78
N ASN A 167 -5.29 9.15 -13.67
CA ASN A 167 -4.89 10.14 -14.69
C ASN A 167 -4.52 9.49 -16.03
N GLN A 168 -4.00 8.26 -16.00
CA GLN A 168 -3.69 7.49 -17.21
C GLN A 168 -4.94 6.86 -17.82
N ILE A 169 -5.95 6.51 -17.02
CA ILE A 169 -7.23 5.95 -17.49
C ILE A 169 -7.94 7.01 -18.35
N GLY A 170 -8.00 8.26 -17.90
CA GLY A 170 -8.60 9.36 -18.65
C GLY A 170 -7.89 9.63 -19.97
N ALA A 171 -6.56 9.64 -19.99
CA ALA A 171 -5.77 9.88 -21.19
C ALA A 171 -5.91 8.75 -22.23
N LYS A 172 -5.92 7.49 -21.79
CA LYS A 172 -6.10 6.32 -22.68
C LYS A 172 -7.53 6.20 -23.20
N ALA A 173 -8.53 6.51 -22.39
CA ALA A 173 -9.93 6.55 -22.85
C ALA A 173 -10.14 7.64 -23.92
N HIS A 174 -9.50 8.81 -23.76
CA HIS A 174 -9.59 9.89 -24.74
C HIS A 174 -8.89 9.54 -26.07
N SER A 175 -7.75 8.89 -26.03
CA SER A 175 -7.03 8.45 -27.24
C SER A 175 -7.76 7.33 -28.01
N ALA A 176 -8.46 6.45 -27.31
CA ALA A 176 -9.29 5.41 -27.93
C ALA A 176 -10.56 5.99 -28.60
N TYR A 177 -11.11 7.09 -28.05
CA TYR A 177 -12.28 7.77 -28.63
C TYR A 177 -11.93 8.66 -29.83
N THR A 178 -10.69 9.16 -29.92
CA THR A 178 -10.23 10.01 -31.05
C THR A 178 -9.64 9.21 -32.20
N ALA A 179 -9.43 7.89 -32.03
CA ALA A 179 -8.93 6.99 -33.07
C ALA A 179 -10.03 6.17 -33.79
N ALA A 180 -11.31 6.39 -33.46
CA ALA A 180 -12.50 5.81 -34.08
C ALA A 180 -13.27 6.86 -34.86
#